data_f64efe26906be15ce5da112c91e0f3e0
#
_entry.id   f64efe26906be15ce5da112c91e0f3e0
#
_cell.length_a   1.000
_cell.length_b   1.000
_cell.length_c   1.000
_cell.angle_alpha   90.00
_cell.angle_beta   90.00
_cell.angle_gamma   90.00
#
_symmetry.space_group_name_H-M   'P 1'
#
loop_
_entity.id
_entity.type
_entity.pdbx_description
1 polymer ?
#
loop_
_entity_poly.entity_id
_entity_poly.type
_entity_poly.pdbx_seq_one_letter_code
_entity_poly.pdbx_strand_id
1 'polypeptide(L)'
;MEDINALSFGTFLLLSFFGAWWHWNKMRREGRVAGTFKDYLLADHPANSMATGAMLLAATWAAATSGTADLVNPQLIVTMLMAGKLHVASFNAIGSAFIIGYGFDSIINKGGNQ
;
A
#
# COMPACT_ATOMS: atom_id res chain seq x y z
N MET A 1 -15.92 10.93 -17.14
CA MET A 1 -14.87 10.41 -16.27
C MET A 1 -13.96 9.49 -17.05
N GLU A 2 -12.68 9.70 -16.93
CA GLU A 2 -11.75 8.82 -17.63
C GLU A 2 -11.75 7.43 -17.02
N ASP A 3 -11.51 6.44 -17.86
CA ASP A 3 -11.46 5.06 -17.39
C ASP A 3 -10.24 4.87 -16.48
N ILE A 4 -10.47 4.23 -15.35
CA ILE A 4 -9.40 3.87 -14.46
C ILE A 4 -8.68 2.64 -15.03
N ASN A 5 -7.36 2.72 -15.16
CA ASN A 5 -6.57 1.59 -15.59
C ASN A 5 -6.50 0.56 -14.48
N ALA A 6 -7.03 -0.64 -14.71
CA ALA A 6 -7.11 -1.67 -13.69
C ALA A 6 -5.73 -2.13 -13.23
N LEU A 7 -4.75 -2.18 -14.13
CA LEU A 7 -3.39 -2.59 -13.79
C LEU A 7 -2.72 -1.54 -12.90
N SER A 8 -2.88 -0.26 -13.22
CA SER A 8 -2.36 0.84 -12.40
C SER A 8 -3.02 0.86 -11.03
N PHE A 9 -4.34 0.71 -10.97
CA PHE A 9 -5.09 0.66 -9.72
C PHE A 9 -4.62 -0.50 -8.85
N GLY A 10 -4.58 -1.69 -9.42
CA GLY A 10 -4.18 -2.89 -8.69
C GLY A 10 -2.75 -2.81 -8.17
N THR A 11 -1.84 -2.28 -8.98
CA THR A 11 -0.43 -2.14 -8.58
C THR A 11 -0.27 -1.14 -7.44
N PHE A 12 -0.94 0.00 -7.53
CA PHE A 12 -0.88 0.98 -6.45
C PHE A 12 -1.45 0.40 -5.15
N LEU A 13 -2.59 -0.28 -5.24
CA LEU A 13 -3.20 -0.92 -4.08
C LEU A 13 -2.27 -1.97 -3.48
N LEU A 14 -1.64 -2.78 -4.32
CA LEU A 14 -0.71 -3.82 -3.86
C LEU A 14 0.49 -3.21 -3.15
N LEU A 15 1.06 -2.13 -3.68
CA LEU A 15 2.17 -1.42 -3.05
C LEU A 15 1.77 -0.84 -1.70
N SER A 16 0.58 -0.27 -1.60
CA SER A 16 0.10 0.25 -0.32
C SER A 16 -0.17 -0.87 0.68
N PHE A 17 -0.68 -2.00 0.21
CA PHE A 17 -0.84 -3.19 1.06
C PHE A 17 0.51 -3.71 1.54
N PHE A 18 1.52 -3.66 0.70
CA PHE A 18 2.89 -4.02 1.08
C PHE A 18 3.40 -3.12 2.20
N GLY A 19 3.06 -1.83 2.16
CA GLY A 19 3.38 -0.90 3.25
C GLY A 19 2.74 -1.31 4.57
N ALA A 20 1.47 -1.71 4.53
CA ALA A 20 0.79 -2.21 5.71
C ALA A 20 1.45 -3.51 6.23
N TRP A 21 1.83 -4.40 5.33
CA TRP A 21 2.56 -5.61 5.70
C TRP A 21 3.89 -5.27 6.38
N TRP A 22 4.60 -4.27 5.88
CA TRP A 22 5.88 -3.84 6.47
C TRP A 22 5.67 -3.29 7.88
N HIS A 23 4.57 -2.57 8.11
CA HIS A 23 4.22 -2.11 9.45
C HIS A 23 4.00 -3.29 10.40
N TRP A 24 3.26 -4.31 9.97
CA TRP A 24 3.11 -5.53 10.77
C TRP A 24 4.47 -6.16 11.07
N ASN A 25 5.33 -6.26 10.06
CA ASN A 25 6.65 -6.85 10.21
C ASN A 25 7.47 -6.08 11.25
N LYS A 26 7.38 -4.76 11.23
CA LYS A 26 8.05 -3.92 12.25
C LYS A 26 7.50 -4.21 13.64
N MET A 27 6.19 -4.24 13.81
CA MET A 27 5.58 -4.52 15.11
C MET A 27 5.94 -5.90 15.62
N ARG A 28 5.99 -6.88 14.74
CA ARG A 28 6.37 -8.23 15.13
C ARG A 28 7.82 -8.28 15.61
N ARG A 29 8.72 -7.59 14.94
CA ARG A 29 10.13 -7.52 15.37
C ARG A 29 10.29 -6.80 16.70
N GLU A 30 9.40 -5.88 17.02
CA GLU A 30 9.39 -5.16 18.28
C GLU A 30 8.66 -5.90 19.39
N GLY A 31 8.10 -7.06 19.10
CA GLY A 31 7.36 -7.85 20.10
C GLY A 31 5.96 -7.35 20.41
N ARG A 32 5.43 -6.40 19.62
CA ARG A 32 4.11 -5.82 19.85
C ARG A 32 2.97 -6.68 19.35
N VAL A 33 3.25 -7.56 18.41
CA VAL A 33 2.29 -8.54 17.91
C VAL A 33 2.97 -9.90 17.82
N ALA A 34 2.18 -10.96 18.03
CA ALA A 34 2.63 -12.34 17.85
C ALA A 34 1.79 -12.97 16.76
N GLY A 35 2.24 -14.04 16.18
CA GLY A 35 1.48 -14.71 15.14
C GLY A 35 1.81 -14.23 13.74
N THR A 36 1.02 -14.70 12.78
CA THR A 36 1.26 -14.41 11.36
C THR A 36 0.57 -13.14 10.92
N PHE A 37 0.91 -12.67 9.73
CA PHE A 37 0.22 -11.52 9.13
C PHE A 37 -1.27 -11.82 8.91
N LYS A 38 -1.60 -13.06 8.55
CA LYS A 38 -2.99 -13.48 8.41
C LYS A 38 -3.74 -13.32 9.73
N ASP A 39 -3.14 -13.77 10.84
CA ASP A 39 -3.74 -13.62 12.16
C ASP A 39 -3.93 -12.15 12.52
N TYR A 40 -2.96 -11.32 12.22
CA TYR A 40 -3.02 -9.89 12.44
C TYR A 40 -4.20 -9.25 11.71
N LEU A 41 -4.42 -9.63 10.45
CA LEU A 41 -5.50 -9.07 9.65
C LEU A 41 -6.88 -9.59 10.04
N LEU A 42 -6.98 -10.88 10.34
CA LEU A 42 -8.28 -11.56 10.44
C LEU A 42 -8.70 -11.92 11.85
N ALA A 43 -7.74 -12.11 12.76
CA ALA A 43 -8.05 -12.60 14.10
C ALA A 43 -7.83 -11.55 15.19
N ASP A 44 -6.72 -10.79 15.10
CA ASP A 44 -6.33 -9.89 16.18
C ASP A 44 -7.21 -8.64 16.23
N HIS A 45 -7.35 -7.95 15.10
CA HIS A 45 -8.10 -6.71 15.01
C HIS A 45 -8.82 -6.63 13.66
N PRO A 46 -9.82 -7.50 13.42
CA PRO A 46 -10.45 -7.55 12.10
C PRO A 46 -11.14 -6.25 11.71
N ALA A 47 -11.76 -5.55 12.65
CA ALA A 47 -12.41 -4.28 12.35
C ALA A 47 -11.40 -3.21 11.96
N ASN A 48 -10.26 -3.15 12.65
CA ASN A 48 -9.21 -2.20 12.32
C ASN A 48 -8.57 -2.53 10.97
N SER A 49 -8.39 -3.80 10.66
CA SER A 49 -7.87 -4.23 9.36
C SER A 49 -8.82 -3.87 8.23
N MET A 50 -10.13 -4.02 8.45
CA MET A 50 -11.12 -3.59 7.47
C MET A 50 -11.08 -2.07 7.26
N ALA A 51 -10.92 -1.31 8.33
CA ALA A 51 -10.79 0.15 8.24
C ALA A 51 -9.53 0.53 7.45
N THR A 52 -8.40 -0.12 7.72
CA THR A 52 -7.18 0.09 6.95
C THR A 52 -7.41 -0.22 5.47
N GLY A 53 -8.01 -1.37 5.18
CA GLY A 53 -8.31 -1.76 3.80
C GLY A 53 -9.18 -0.74 3.08
N ALA A 54 -10.22 -0.24 3.75
CA ALA A 54 -11.09 0.78 3.18
C ALA A 54 -10.33 2.08 2.89
N MET A 55 -9.44 2.48 3.79
CA MET A 55 -8.61 3.67 3.58
C MET A 55 -7.64 3.49 2.42
N LEU A 56 -7.05 2.29 2.29
CA LEU A 56 -6.16 2.01 1.16
C LEU A 56 -6.92 2.04 -0.17
N LEU A 57 -8.15 1.51 -0.19
CA LEU A 57 -9.00 1.58 -1.39
C LEU A 57 -9.33 3.02 -1.74
N ALA A 58 -9.70 3.84 -0.77
CA ALA A 58 -10.01 5.25 -1.00
C ALA A 58 -8.78 6.01 -1.52
N ALA A 59 -7.63 5.79 -0.92
CA ALA A 59 -6.39 6.43 -1.36
C ALA A 59 -6.00 5.98 -2.77
N THR A 60 -6.18 4.69 -3.07
CA THR A 60 -5.90 4.15 -4.39
C THR A 60 -6.85 4.72 -5.44
N TRP A 61 -8.13 4.88 -5.10
CA TRP A 61 -9.10 5.53 -5.98
C TRP A 61 -8.68 6.95 -6.29
N ALA A 62 -8.27 7.72 -5.27
CA ALA A 62 -7.78 9.07 -5.46
C ALA A 62 -6.53 9.10 -6.35
N ALA A 63 -5.61 8.16 -6.13
CA ALA A 63 -4.40 8.05 -6.96
C ALA A 63 -4.75 7.69 -8.41
N ALA A 64 -5.74 6.83 -8.61
CA ALA A 64 -6.16 6.43 -9.95
C ALA A 64 -6.81 7.59 -10.71
N THR A 65 -7.67 8.35 -10.03
CA THR A 65 -8.37 9.46 -10.68
C THR A 65 -7.47 10.66 -10.94
N SER A 66 -6.41 10.84 -10.15
CA SER A 66 -5.45 11.94 -10.33
C SER A 66 -4.32 11.62 -11.30
N GLY A 67 -4.25 10.37 -11.77
CA GLY A 67 -3.16 9.92 -12.65
C GLY A 67 -1.92 9.43 -11.91
N THR A 68 -1.85 9.59 -10.59
CA THR A 68 -0.70 9.15 -9.81
C THR A 68 -0.49 7.64 -9.88
N ALA A 69 -1.57 6.86 -9.90
CA ALA A 69 -1.46 5.41 -9.99
C ALA A 69 -0.83 4.95 -11.30
N ASP A 70 -0.99 5.70 -12.39
CA ASP A 70 -0.38 5.35 -13.66
C ASP A 70 1.14 5.39 -13.60
N LEU A 71 1.71 6.18 -12.70
CA LEU A 71 3.16 6.28 -12.53
C LEU A 71 3.78 4.99 -11.98
N VAL A 72 2.98 4.11 -11.36
CA VAL A 72 3.45 2.81 -10.87
C VAL A 72 2.98 1.66 -11.75
N ASN A 73 2.39 1.94 -12.92
CA ASN A 73 1.96 0.89 -13.84
C ASN A 73 3.15 0.02 -14.24
N PRO A 74 3.05 -1.31 -14.10
CA PRO A 74 4.19 -2.20 -14.39
C PRO A 74 4.70 -2.08 -15.83
N GLN A 75 3.81 -1.87 -16.80
CA GLN A 75 4.23 -1.71 -18.19
C GLN A 75 5.09 -0.46 -18.38
N LEU A 76 4.71 0.63 -17.72
CA LEU A 76 5.50 1.86 -17.74
C LEU A 76 6.86 1.65 -17.05
N ILE A 77 6.86 1.02 -15.88
CA ILE A 77 8.07 0.77 -15.11
C ILE A 77 9.05 -0.07 -15.94
N VAL A 78 8.58 -1.16 -16.54
CA VAL A 78 9.43 -2.02 -17.37
C VAL A 78 10.00 -1.23 -18.56
N THR A 79 9.16 -0.44 -19.21
CA THR A 79 9.61 0.38 -20.35
C THR A 79 10.73 1.34 -19.94
N MET A 80 10.57 2.00 -18.79
CA MET A 80 11.61 2.91 -18.29
C MET A 80 12.89 2.18 -17.93
N LEU A 81 12.79 1.02 -17.30
CA LEU A 81 13.97 0.24 -16.93
C LEU A 81 14.71 -0.26 -18.18
N MET A 82 13.97 -0.68 -19.21
CA MET A 82 14.59 -1.09 -20.47
C MET A 82 15.26 0.07 -21.19
N ALA A 83 14.80 1.29 -20.97
CA ALA A 83 15.43 2.50 -21.50
C ALA A 83 16.61 2.98 -20.65
N GLY A 84 16.90 2.26 -19.55
CA GLY A 84 18.05 2.56 -18.70
C GLY A 84 17.81 3.63 -17.64
N LYS A 85 16.57 4.03 -17.40
CA LYS A 85 16.30 5.04 -16.37
C LYS A 85 14.88 4.93 -15.83
N LEU A 86 14.73 5.19 -14.55
CA LEU A 86 13.43 5.27 -13.88
C LEU A 86 13.16 6.75 -13.57
N HIS A 87 12.00 7.25 -13.98
CA HIS A 87 11.63 8.64 -13.71
C HIS A 87 11.42 8.88 -12.22
N VAL A 88 11.83 10.04 -11.75
CA VAL A 88 11.69 10.43 -10.34
C VAL A 88 10.23 10.39 -9.91
N ALA A 89 9.31 10.82 -10.77
CA ALA A 89 7.88 10.82 -10.47
C ALA A 89 7.36 9.41 -10.18
N SER A 90 7.80 8.41 -10.96
CA SER A 90 7.40 7.02 -10.72
C SER A 90 8.00 6.48 -9.43
N PHE A 91 9.26 6.78 -9.18
CA PHE A 91 9.92 6.38 -7.94
C PHE A 91 9.18 6.97 -6.73
N ASN A 92 8.81 8.25 -6.79
CA ASN A 92 8.07 8.91 -5.71
C ASN A 92 6.68 8.31 -5.55
N ALA A 93 6.01 7.93 -6.63
CA ALA A 93 4.69 7.31 -6.55
C ALA A 93 4.75 5.94 -5.88
N ILE A 94 5.79 5.15 -6.16
CA ILE A 94 6.01 3.87 -5.49
C ILE A 94 6.19 4.09 -3.99
N GLY A 95 7.05 5.02 -3.61
CA GLY A 95 7.28 5.35 -2.21
C GLY A 95 6.03 5.88 -1.52
N SER A 96 5.26 6.71 -2.21
CA SER A 96 4.02 7.26 -1.67
C SER A 96 2.99 6.16 -1.39
N ALA A 97 2.83 5.21 -2.31
CA ALA A 97 1.91 4.08 -2.10
C ALA A 97 2.30 3.28 -0.86
N PHE A 98 3.59 2.98 -0.72
CA PHE A 98 4.11 2.27 0.43
C PHE A 98 3.86 3.04 1.73
N ILE A 99 4.16 4.34 1.74
CA ILE A 99 3.99 5.19 2.93
C ILE A 99 2.51 5.30 3.31
N ILE A 100 1.63 5.39 2.33
CA ILE A 100 0.19 5.44 2.58
C ILE A 100 -0.25 4.18 3.33
N GLY A 101 0.16 3.00 2.85
CA GLY A 101 -0.20 1.75 3.50
C GLY A 101 0.38 1.62 4.89
N TYR A 102 1.66 1.93 5.04
CA TYR A 102 2.33 1.89 6.33
C TYR A 102 1.68 2.89 7.29
N GLY A 103 1.42 4.10 6.82
CA GLY A 103 0.89 5.18 7.66
C GLY A 103 -0.52 4.90 8.15
N PHE A 104 -1.42 4.49 7.26
CA PHE A 104 -2.79 4.17 7.68
C PHE A 104 -2.81 2.99 8.64
N ASP A 105 -2.05 1.94 8.35
CA ASP A 105 -2.02 0.79 9.24
C ASP A 105 -1.43 1.16 10.60
N SER A 106 -0.40 2.01 10.63
CA SER A 106 0.22 2.40 11.90
C SER A 106 -0.68 3.29 12.76
N ILE A 107 -1.56 4.06 12.12
CA ILE A 107 -2.52 4.91 12.84
C ILE A 107 -3.69 4.06 13.37
N ILE A 108 -4.20 3.16 12.56
CA ILE A 108 -5.39 2.37 12.86
C ILE A 108 -5.04 1.14 13.69
N ASN A 109 -4.00 0.41 13.33
CA ASN A 109 -3.54 -0.79 14.02
C ASN A 109 -2.25 -0.49 14.76
N LYS A 110 -2.36 -0.19 16.06
CA LYS A 110 -1.21 0.19 16.87
C LYS A 110 -0.53 -0.99 17.57
N GLY A 111 -1.00 -2.20 17.32
CA GLY A 111 -0.42 -3.40 17.91
C GLY A 111 -1.13 -3.81 19.19
N GLY A 112 -0.47 -4.66 19.96
CA GLY A 112 -1.11 -5.36 21.08
C GLY A 112 -1.61 -4.52 22.23
N ASN A 113 -1.37 -3.22 22.26
CA ASN A 113 -1.78 -2.34 23.34
C ASN A 113 -3.12 -1.65 23.09
N GLN A 114 -3.81 -2.05 22.07
CA GLN A 114 -5.10 -1.45 21.76
C GLN A 114 -6.23 -2.07 22.54
#